data_a0cdf0842885f46d96fb0665f2dc9540
#
_entry.id   a0cdf0842885f46d96fb0665f2dc9540
#
_cell.length_a   1.000
_cell.length_b   1.000
_cell.length_c   1.000
_cell.angle_alpha   90.00
_cell.angle_beta   90.00
_cell.angle_gamma   90.00
#
_symmetry.space_group_name_H-M   'P 1'
#
loop_
_entity.id
_entity.type
_entity.pdbx_description
1 polymer ?
#
loop_
_entity_poly.entity_id
_entity_poly.type
_entity_poly.pdbx_seq_one_letter_code
_entity_poly.pdbx_strand_id
1 'polypeptide(L)'
;MKTLFTLAIVLFSSQVFCQGQFQKETSGSLTYISGQVMQLAQAIPAEKYSWAPQSGVRSVAEVCAHIISANYFFGSKLGAKIPEGVNMETLEKDLKTKEAITTELKRSYDVIIGAVKNAKDAGLSAKVEFPFPGEFTGMTAVLIALGHSNEHLGQLIAYARMNGVTPPWSQKN
;
A
#
# COMPACT_ATOMS: atom_id res chain seq x y z
N MET A 1 52.00 6.04 0.47
CA MET A 1 50.89 6.63 -0.33
C MET A 1 50.06 5.62 -1.10
N LYS A 2 50.60 4.52 -1.64
CA LYS A 2 49.84 3.50 -2.41
C LYS A 2 48.81 2.73 -1.56
N THR A 3 49.09 2.46 -0.29
CA THR A 3 48.20 1.71 0.63
C THR A 3 46.96 2.49 1.11
N LEU A 4 47.05 3.82 1.22
CA LEU A 4 45.92 4.67 1.59
C LEU A 4 44.87 4.78 0.46
N PHE A 5 45.33 4.72 -0.81
CA PHE A 5 44.42 4.81 -1.96
C PHE A 5 43.57 3.53 -2.12
N THR A 6 44.16 2.37 -1.81
CA THR A 6 43.45 1.07 -1.88
C THR A 6 42.40 0.94 -0.76
N LEU A 7 42.67 1.49 0.43
CA LEU A 7 41.73 1.50 1.55
C LEU A 7 40.50 2.40 1.28
N ALA A 8 40.73 3.55 0.62
CA ALA A 8 39.64 4.45 0.24
C ALA A 8 38.66 3.83 -0.80
N ILE A 9 39.20 3.03 -1.74
CA ILE A 9 38.38 2.34 -2.75
C ILE A 9 37.53 1.22 -2.10
N VAL A 10 38.08 0.49 -1.13
CA VAL A 10 37.34 -0.57 -0.41
C VAL A 10 36.23 0.01 0.46
N LEU A 11 36.42 1.18 1.09
CA LEU A 11 35.38 1.86 1.86
C LEU A 11 34.26 2.45 0.98
N PHE A 12 34.56 2.81 -0.26
CA PHE A 12 33.56 3.31 -1.20
C PHE A 12 32.69 2.19 -1.81
N SER A 13 33.25 0.99 -1.96
CA SER A 13 32.51 -0.15 -2.54
C SER A 13 31.49 -0.76 -1.56
N SER A 14 31.65 -0.59 -0.24
CA SER A 14 30.70 -1.10 0.75
C SER A 14 29.41 -0.28 0.85
N GLN A 15 29.38 0.93 0.34
CA GLN A 15 28.20 1.81 0.34
C GLN A 15 27.22 1.49 -0.80
N VAL A 16 27.67 0.84 -1.87
CA VAL A 16 26.86 0.60 -3.07
C VAL A 16 25.86 -0.55 -2.88
N PHE A 17 26.10 -1.47 -1.95
CA PHE A 17 25.25 -2.66 -1.77
C PHE A 17 23.97 -2.41 -0.96
N CYS A 18 23.83 -1.26 -0.27
CA CYS A 18 22.65 -0.97 0.55
C CYS A 18 21.62 -0.08 -0.17
N GLN A 19 21.99 0.55 -1.30
CA GLN A 19 21.06 1.38 -2.07
C GLN A 19 19.98 0.52 -2.73
N GLY A 20 18.73 0.85 -2.42
CA GLY A 20 17.57 0.17 -3.01
C GLY A 20 17.09 -1.06 -2.24
N GLN A 21 17.78 -1.52 -1.17
CA GLN A 21 17.29 -2.66 -0.38
C GLN A 21 15.96 -2.32 0.30
N PHE A 22 15.84 -1.15 0.91
CA PHE A 22 14.58 -0.71 1.53
C PHE A 22 13.43 -0.71 0.53
N GLN A 23 13.63 -0.14 -0.66
CA GLN A 23 12.62 -0.11 -1.72
C GLN A 23 12.24 -1.52 -2.18
N LYS A 24 13.23 -2.41 -2.34
CA LYS A 24 13.01 -3.81 -2.74
C LYS A 24 12.18 -4.55 -1.70
N GLU A 25 12.57 -4.50 -0.43
CA GLU A 25 11.90 -5.23 0.65
C GLU A 25 10.48 -4.70 0.88
N THR A 26 10.30 -3.37 0.92
CA THR A 26 9.00 -2.76 1.17
C THR A 26 8.05 -2.90 -0.03
N SER A 27 8.53 -2.75 -1.27
CA SER A 27 7.70 -3.01 -2.46
C SER A 27 7.33 -4.49 -2.59
N GLY A 28 8.24 -5.41 -2.22
CA GLY A 28 7.96 -6.85 -2.15
C GLY A 28 6.88 -7.17 -1.12
N SER A 29 6.96 -6.58 0.07
CA SER A 29 5.96 -6.74 1.13
C SER A 29 4.59 -6.18 0.71
N LEU A 30 4.56 -4.98 0.10
CA LEU A 30 3.31 -4.41 -0.44
C LEU A 30 2.71 -5.30 -1.54
N THR A 31 3.55 -5.88 -2.41
CA THR A 31 3.09 -6.82 -3.45
C THR A 31 2.44 -8.06 -2.84
N TYR A 32 3.05 -8.63 -1.79
CA TYR A 32 2.47 -9.78 -1.08
C TYR A 32 1.12 -9.44 -0.44
N ILE A 33 1.05 -8.32 0.30
CA ILE A 33 -0.17 -7.87 0.97
C ILE A 33 -1.27 -7.56 -0.07
N SER A 34 -0.93 -6.87 -1.15
CA SER A 34 -1.87 -6.55 -2.23
C SER A 34 -2.50 -7.81 -2.83
N GLY A 35 -1.69 -8.86 -3.02
CA GLY A 35 -2.18 -10.16 -3.48
C GLY A 35 -3.23 -10.76 -2.54
N GLN A 36 -3.02 -10.68 -1.22
CA GLN A 36 -3.99 -11.16 -0.24
C GLN A 36 -5.26 -10.29 -0.19
N VAL A 37 -5.11 -8.96 -0.21
CA VAL A 37 -6.26 -8.03 -0.25
C VAL A 37 -7.11 -8.28 -1.50
N MET A 38 -6.48 -8.43 -2.67
CA MET A 38 -7.17 -8.73 -3.92
C MET A 38 -7.90 -10.07 -3.88
N GLN A 39 -7.27 -11.12 -3.35
CA GLN A 39 -7.90 -12.43 -3.20
C GLN A 39 -9.14 -12.36 -2.30
N LEU A 40 -9.08 -11.62 -1.17
CA LEU A 40 -10.25 -11.43 -0.30
C LEU A 40 -11.34 -10.62 -1.00
N ALA A 41 -10.99 -9.50 -1.62
CA ALA A 41 -11.95 -8.68 -2.36
C ALA A 41 -12.68 -9.49 -3.45
N GLN A 42 -11.98 -10.40 -4.12
CA GLN A 42 -12.57 -11.29 -5.10
C GLN A 42 -13.43 -12.41 -4.47
N ALA A 43 -13.00 -12.98 -3.33
CA ALA A 43 -13.69 -14.07 -2.66
C ALA A 43 -14.97 -13.61 -1.96
N ILE A 44 -15.03 -12.40 -1.41
CA ILE A 44 -16.24 -11.86 -0.77
C ILE A 44 -17.33 -11.64 -1.83
N PRO A 45 -18.53 -12.22 -1.68
CA PRO A 45 -19.64 -12.05 -2.63
C PRO A 45 -20.09 -10.59 -2.75
N ALA A 46 -20.58 -10.17 -3.92
CA ALA A 46 -20.96 -8.78 -4.18
C ALA A 46 -22.05 -8.26 -3.23
N GLU A 47 -23.02 -9.11 -2.88
CA GLU A 47 -24.10 -8.79 -1.93
C GLU A 47 -23.59 -8.54 -0.49
N LYS A 48 -22.34 -8.92 -0.19
CA LYS A 48 -21.70 -8.66 1.12
C LYS A 48 -20.86 -7.36 1.14
N TYR A 49 -20.75 -6.68 0.03
CA TYR A 49 -19.96 -5.44 -0.02
C TYR A 49 -20.55 -4.30 0.82
N SER A 50 -21.87 -4.27 0.98
CA SER A 50 -22.53 -3.30 1.86
C SER A 50 -22.55 -3.70 3.34
N TRP A 51 -22.08 -4.92 3.67
CA TRP A 51 -22.09 -5.41 5.05
C TRP A 51 -21.04 -4.67 5.90
N ALA A 52 -21.45 -4.27 7.10
CA ALA A 52 -20.60 -3.72 8.16
C ALA A 52 -20.90 -4.43 9.48
N PRO A 53 -19.94 -4.54 10.41
CA PRO A 53 -20.14 -5.22 11.69
C PRO A 53 -21.15 -4.51 12.61
N GLN A 54 -21.25 -3.19 12.49
CA GLN A 54 -22.21 -2.34 13.21
C GLN A 54 -22.37 -0.98 12.52
N SER A 55 -23.38 -0.22 12.93
CA SER A 55 -23.57 1.16 12.48
C SER A 55 -22.38 2.02 12.81
N GLY A 56 -21.98 2.91 11.89
CA GLY A 56 -20.85 3.84 12.05
C GLY A 56 -19.48 3.23 11.79
N VAL A 57 -19.42 1.94 11.43
CA VAL A 57 -18.17 1.27 11.02
C VAL A 57 -18.18 1.06 9.51
N ARG A 58 -17.03 1.18 8.86
CA ARG A 58 -16.89 0.97 7.42
C ARG A 58 -17.39 -0.42 7.01
N SER A 59 -18.17 -0.47 5.94
CA SER A 59 -18.53 -1.71 5.23
C SER A 59 -17.33 -2.30 4.48
N VAL A 60 -17.49 -3.51 3.93
CA VAL A 60 -16.46 -4.14 3.07
C VAL A 60 -16.07 -3.22 1.92
N ALA A 61 -17.07 -2.63 1.23
CA ALA A 61 -16.84 -1.69 0.13
C ALA A 61 -16.03 -0.46 0.59
N GLU A 62 -16.43 0.13 1.72
CA GLU A 62 -15.78 1.33 2.27
C GLU A 62 -14.37 1.04 2.79
N VAL A 63 -14.08 -0.15 3.31
CA VAL A 63 -12.70 -0.54 3.66
C VAL A 63 -11.84 -0.64 2.40
N CYS A 64 -12.35 -1.30 1.35
CA CYS A 64 -11.61 -1.38 0.09
C CYS A 64 -11.39 0.00 -0.55
N ALA A 65 -12.41 0.86 -0.58
CA ALA A 65 -12.31 2.22 -1.09
C ALA A 65 -11.31 3.07 -0.29
N HIS A 66 -11.25 2.88 1.02
CA HIS A 66 -10.29 3.53 1.90
C HIS A 66 -8.85 3.07 1.63
N ILE A 67 -8.61 1.78 1.39
CA ILE A 67 -7.30 1.28 0.95
C ILE A 67 -6.89 1.95 -0.37
N ILE A 68 -7.80 2.06 -1.33
CA ILE A 68 -7.56 2.70 -2.64
C ILE A 68 -7.14 4.17 -2.44
N SER A 69 -7.91 4.92 -1.66
CA SER A 69 -7.63 6.32 -1.34
C SER A 69 -6.25 6.48 -0.67
N ALA A 70 -5.96 5.65 0.32
CA ALA A 70 -4.67 5.66 1.01
C ALA A 70 -3.49 5.32 0.09
N ASN A 71 -3.64 4.34 -0.79
CA ASN A 71 -2.60 3.98 -1.76
C ASN A 71 -2.24 5.15 -2.67
N TYR A 72 -3.24 5.87 -3.18
CA TYR A 72 -3.01 7.06 -3.99
C TYR A 72 -2.40 8.20 -3.17
N PHE A 73 -2.91 8.42 -1.97
CA PHE A 73 -2.37 9.45 -1.07
C PHE A 73 -0.88 9.20 -0.77
N PHE A 74 -0.50 8.02 -0.31
CA PHE A 74 0.90 7.70 -0.01
C PHE A 74 1.76 7.65 -1.27
N GLY A 75 1.23 7.14 -2.38
CA GLY A 75 1.91 7.17 -3.67
C GLY A 75 2.26 8.59 -4.11
N SER A 76 1.35 9.54 -3.93
CA SER A 76 1.57 10.96 -4.25
C SER A 76 2.69 11.58 -3.40
N LYS A 77 2.82 11.17 -2.12
CA LYS A 77 3.92 11.62 -1.24
C LYS A 77 5.30 11.14 -1.71
N LEU A 78 5.33 10.09 -2.53
CA LEU A 78 6.51 9.56 -3.18
C LEU A 78 6.68 10.07 -4.62
N GLY A 79 5.87 11.04 -5.04
CA GLY A 79 5.94 11.65 -6.36
C GLY A 79 5.19 10.90 -7.47
N ALA A 80 4.39 9.87 -7.13
CA ALA A 80 3.52 9.23 -8.11
C ALA A 80 2.40 10.19 -8.55
N LYS A 81 2.09 10.16 -9.84
CA LYS A 81 0.92 10.87 -10.38
C LYS A 81 -0.33 10.06 -10.07
N ILE A 82 -1.35 10.74 -9.54
CA ILE A 82 -2.69 10.15 -9.43
C ILE A 82 -3.23 9.97 -10.85
N PRO A 83 -3.78 8.78 -11.17
CA PRO A 83 -4.28 8.52 -12.51
C PRO A 83 -5.40 9.47 -12.91
N GLU A 84 -5.47 9.82 -14.20
CA GLU A 84 -6.53 10.64 -14.75
C GLU A 84 -7.92 10.03 -14.46
N GLY A 85 -8.89 10.89 -14.14
CA GLY A 85 -10.25 10.49 -13.77
C GLY A 85 -10.44 10.12 -12.30
N VAL A 86 -9.39 10.04 -11.49
CA VAL A 86 -9.50 9.81 -10.04
C VAL A 86 -9.68 11.14 -9.31
N ASN A 87 -10.85 11.33 -8.69
CA ASN A 87 -11.11 12.44 -7.77
C ASN A 87 -10.94 11.96 -6.32
N MET A 88 -9.86 12.38 -5.67
CA MET A 88 -9.52 11.96 -4.30
C MET A 88 -10.56 12.40 -3.26
N GLU A 89 -11.31 13.48 -3.50
CA GLU A 89 -12.32 13.99 -2.55
C GLU A 89 -13.60 13.14 -2.54
N THR A 90 -13.92 12.52 -3.67
CA THR A 90 -15.16 11.75 -3.83
C THR A 90 -14.94 10.25 -3.99
N LEU A 91 -13.70 9.79 -4.18
CA LEU A 91 -13.32 8.42 -4.49
C LEU A 91 -14.02 7.38 -3.59
N GLU A 92 -13.95 7.55 -2.27
CA GLU A 92 -14.56 6.62 -1.32
C GLU A 92 -16.10 6.59 -1.43
N LYS A 93 -16.71 7.67 -1.92
CA LYS A 93 -18.16 7.76 -2.11
C LYS A 93 -18.61 7.22 -3.46
N ASP A 94 -17.75 7.30 -4.48
CA ASP A 94 -18.10 6.95 -5.86
C ASP A 94 -17.95 5.46 -6.13
N LEU A 95 -17.03 4.78 -5.43
CA LEU A 95 -16.81 3.35 -5.56
C LEU A 95 -17.86 2.54 -4.79
N LYS A 96 -18.84 1.98 -5.52
CA LYS A 96 -19.99 1.27 -4.94
C LYS A 96 -20.08 -0.20 -5.34
N THR A 97 -19.62 -0.57 -6.53
CA THR A 97 -19.73 -1.94 -7.02
C THR A 97 -18.45 -2.73 -6.80
N LYS A 98 -18.59 -4.04 -6.61
CA LYS A 98 -17.45 -4.95 -6.45
C LYS A 98 -16.47 -4.84 -7.63
N GLU A 99 -16.99 -4.76 -8.85
CA GLU A 99 -16.21 -4.70 -10.08
C GLU A 99 -15.38 -3.40 -10.15
N ALA A 100 -16.02 -2.25 -9.86
CA ALA A 100 -15.33 -0.96 -9.83
C ALA A 100 -14.27 -0.94 -8.73
N ILE A 101 -14.61 -1.42 -7.54
CA ILE A 101 -13.70 -1.49 -6.38
C ILE A 101 -12.51 -2.39 -6.69
N THR A 102 -12.71 -3.61 -7.19
CA THR A 102 -11.60 -4.54 -7.45
C THR A 102 -10.69 -4.06 -8.57
N THR A 103 -11.24 -3.41 -9.59
CA THR A 103 -10.46 -2.78 -10.67
C THR A 103 -9.58 -1.66 -10.12
N GLU A 104 -10.18 -0.75 -9.36
CA GLU A 104 -9.47 0.41 -8.82
C GLU A 104 -8.50 0.04 -7.70
N LEU A 105 -8.82 -1.00 -6.90
CA LEU A 105 -7.93 -1.54 -5.88
C LEU A 105 -6.62 -2.03 -6.51
N LYS A 106 -6.71 -2.81 -7.60
CA LYS A 106 -5.52 -3.24 -8.35
C LYS A 106 -4.73 -2.04 -8.85
N ARG A 107 -5.40 -1.08 -9.50
CA ARG A 107 -4.76 0.12 -10.05
C ARG A 107 -4.04 0.93 -8.99
N SER A 108 -4.65 1.12 -7.82
CA SER A 108 -4.07 1.87 -6.71
C SER A 108 -2.83 1.18 -6.12
N TYR A 109 -2.85 -0.16 -6.00
CA TYR A 109 -1.68 -0.92 -5.59
C TYR A 109 -0.55 -0.85 -6.62
N ASP A 110 -0.85 -0.91 -7.92
CA ASP A 110 0.18 -0.74 -8.96
C ASP A 110 0.86 0.63 -8.83
N VAL A 111 0.11 1.69 -8.49
CA VAL A 111 0.67 3.04 -8.28
C VAL A 111 1.58 3.09 -7.05
N ILE A 112 1.13 2.65 -5.87
CA ILE A 112 1.95 2.74 -4.64
C ILE A 112 3.17 1.82 -4.73
N ILE A 113 3.04 0.59 -5.21
CA ILE A 113 4.15 -0.35 -5.37
C ILE A 113 5.18 0.21 -6.36
N GLY A 114 4.71 0.76 -7.48
CA GLY A 114 5.57 1.42 -8.46
C GLY A 114 6.28 2.63 -7.89
N ALA A 115 5.59 3.46 -7.11
CA ALA A 115 6.17 4.61 -6.43
C ALA A 115 7.30 4.20 -5.46
N VAL A 116 7.05 3.20 -4.62
CA VAL A 116 8.04 2.68 -3.67
C VAL A 116 9.24 2.09 -4.40
N LYS A 117 8.99 1.22 -5.39
CA LYS A 117 10.04 0.54 -6.17
C LYS A 117 10.98 1.53 -6.87
N ASN A 118 10.45 2.64 -7.37
CA ASN A 118 11.19 3.63 -8.14
C ASN A 118 11.69 4.82 -7.29
N ALA A 119 11.36 4.86 -5.99
CA ALA A 119 11.79 5.94 -5.11
C ALA A 119 13.33 6.02 -5.06
N LYS A 120 13.86 7.26 -5.13
CA LYS A 120 15.28 7.51 -4.92
C LYS A 120 15.55 7.77 -3.45
N ASP A 121 16.75 7.44 -2.96
CA ASP A 121 17.13 7.63 -1.56
C ASP A 121 16.96 9.08 -1.11
N ALA A 122 17.26 10.04 -2.01
CA ALA A 122 17.02 11.46 -1.75
C ALA A 122 15.52 11.76 -1.53
N GLY A 123 14.62 11.12 -2.30
CA GLY A 123 13.17 11.25 -2.14
C GLY A 123 12.67 10.58 -0.86
N LEU A 124 13.25 9.44 -0.48
CA LEU A 124 12.93 8.77 0.79
C LEU A 124 13.34 9.60 2.01
N SER A 125 14.43 10.36 1.91
CA SER A 125 14.91 11.23 2.98
C SER A 125 14.27 12.62 2.97
N ALA A 126 13.59 13.00 1.89
CA ALA A 126 12.95 14.30 1.76
C ALA A 126 11.74 14.41 2.72
N LYS A 127 11.57 15.62 3.28
CA LYS A 127 10.37 15.93 4.08
C LYS A 127 9.11 15.88 3.20
N VAL A 128 8.04 15.33 3.76
CA VAL A 128 6.71 15.27 3.15
C VAL A 128 5.65 15.75 4.15
N GLU A 129 4.64 16.42 3.63
CA GLU A 129 3.54 16.95 4.44
C GLU A 129 2.42 15.89 4.60
N PHE A 130 1.92 15.76 5.83
CA PHE A 130 0.74 14.97 6.18
C PHE A 130 -0.33 15.87 6.80
N PRO A 131 -1.62 15.47 6.77
CA PRO A 131 -2.71 16.29 7.33
C PRO A 131 -2.78 16.24 8.87
N PHE A 132 -1.79 15.66 9.52
CA PHE A 132 -1.67 15.56 10.99
C PHE A 132 -0.27 16.02 11.45
N PRO A 133 -0.14 16.48 12.71
CA PRO A 133 1.13 17.00 13.21
C PRO A 133 2.24 15.96 13.24
N GLY A 134 3.45 16.39 12.93
CA GLY A 134 4.67 15.55 12.97
C GLY A 134 5.69 15.95 11.90
N GLU A 135 6.86 15.38 12.01
CA GLU A 135 7.89 15.47 10.95
C GLU A 135 7.97 14.13 10.23
N PHE A 136 7.70 14.16 8.94
CA PHE A 136 7.61 12.96 8.10
C PHE A 136 8.56 13.06 6.91
N THR A 137 9.01 11.90 6.45
CA THR A 137 9.83 11.77 5.25
C THR A 137 9.15 10.83 4.25
N GLY A 138 9.67 10.75 3.05
CA GLY A 138 9.22 9.75 2.08
C GLY A 138 9.33 8.32 2.62
N MET A 139 10.37 8.02 3.42
CA MET A 139 10.50 6.71 4.09
C MET A 139 9.35 6.47 5.08
N THR A 140 8.98 7.47 5.87
CA THR A 140 7.83 7.39 6.78
C THR A 140 6.54 7.11 5.99
N ALA A 141 6.35 7.75 4.83
CA ALA A 141 5.20 7.50 3.98
C ALA A 141 5.12 6.04 3.52
N VAL A 142 6.25 5.43 3.14
CA VAL A 142 6.31 4.00 2.79
C VAL A 142 5.95 3.10 3.97
N LEU A 143 6.51 3.37 5.16
CA LEU A 143 6.26 2.57 6.36
C LEU A 143 4.78 2.66 6.80
N ILE A 144 4.19 3.85 6.73
CA ILE A 144 2.77 4.03 7.05
C ILE A 144 1.91 3.30 6.02
N ALA A 145 2.20 3.41 4.72
CA ALA A 145 1.47 2.70 3.67
C ALA A 145 1.48 1.18 3.88
N LEU A 146 2.63 0.62 4.25
CA LEU A 146 2.79 -0.79 4.55
C LEU A 146 1.97 -1.21 5.78
N GLY A 147 2.07 -0.46 6.88
CA GLY A 147 1.30 -0.68 8.10
C GLY A 147 -0.20 -0.60 7.85
N HIS A 148 -0.66 0.45 7.16
CA HIS A 148 -2.05 0.67 6.79
C HIS A 148 -2.63 -0.46 5.93
N SER A 149 -1.86 -0.94 4.93
CA SER A 149 -2.29 -2.07 4.10
C SER A 149 -2.46 -3.35 4.94
N ASN A 150 -1.56 -3.61 5.91
CA ASN A 150 -1.67 -4.76 6.82
C ASN A 150 -2.84 -4.63 7.79
N GLU A 151 -3.09 -3.44 8.34
CA GLU A 151 -4.21 -3.16 9.23
C GLU A 151 -5.54 -3.50 8.54
N HIS A 152 -5.73 -3.00 7.34
CA HIS A 152 -6.96 -3.24 6.59
C HIS A 152 -7.05 -4.64 5.98
N LEU A 153 -5.94 -5.31 5.68
CA LEU A 153 -5.94 -6.74 5.37
C LEU A 153 -6.49 -7.54 6.56
N GLY A 154 -6.03 -7.27 7.78
CA GLY A 154 -6.55 -7.90 9.00
C GLY A 154 -8.05 -7.64 9.19
N GLN A 155 -8.51 -6.42 8.95
CA GLN A 155 -9.91 -6.05 9.00
C GLN A 155 -10.74 -6.82 7.96
N LEU A 156 -10.29 -6.90 6.71
CA LEU A 156 -10.97 -7.66 5.64
C LEU A 156 -11.00 -9.16 5.93
N ILE A 157 -9.94 -9.74 6.53
CA ILE A 157 -9.92 -11.14 6.98
C ILE A 157 -11.02 -11.39 8.01
N ALA A 158 -11.17 -10.50 8.99
CA ALA A 158 -12.21 -10.60 10.00
C ALA A 158 -13.60 -10.50 9.34
N TYR A 159 -13.80 -9.53 8.46
CA TYR A 159 -15.07 -9.33 7.75
C TYR A 159 -15.44 -10.51 6.86
N ALA A 160 -14.47 -11.07 6.11
CA ALA A 160 -14.68 -12.27 5.30
C ALA A 160 -15.18 -13.42 6.16
N ARG A 161 -14.49 -13.72 7.27
CA ARG A 161 -14.87 -14.80 8.19
C ARG A 161 -16.24 -14.60 8.83
N MET A 162 -16.57 -13.38 9.23
CA MET A 162 -17.90 -13.03 9.78
C MET A 162 -19.03 -13.23 8.75
N ASN A 163 -18.70 -13.18 7.47
CA ASN A 163 -19.63 -13.44 6.36
C ASN A 163 -19.54 -14.87 5.79
N GLY A 164 -18.89 -15.79 6.51
CA GLY A 164 -18.77 -17.19 6.10
C GLY A 164 -17.76 -17.43 4.96
N VAL A 165 -16.93 -16.45 4.63
CA VAL A 165 -15.91 -16.55 3.60
C VAL A 165 -14.56 -16.91 4.23
N THR A 166 -14.06 -18.12 3.93
CA THR A 166 -12.71 -18.52 4.31
C THR A 166 -11.69 -17.85 3.38
N PRO A 167 -10.66 -17.15 3.93
CA PRO A 167 -9.59 -16.59 3.10
C PRO A 167 -8.99 -17.65 2.17
N PRO A 168 -8.78 -17.36 0.88
CA PRO A 168 -8.33 -18.34 -0.11
C PRO A 168 -7.08 -19.12 0.29
N TRP A 169 -6.13 -18.46 0.92
CA TRP A 169 -4.89 -19.10 1.40
C TRP A 169 -5.07 -19.97 2.67
N SER A 170 -6.24 -19.95 3.29
CA SER A 170 -6.58 -20.78 4.47
C SER A 170 -7.50 -21.94 4.15
N GLN A 171 -7.90 -22.13 2.89
CA GLN A 171 -8.70 -23.27 2.45
C GLN A 171 -7.81 -24.51 2.49
N LYS A 172 -8.27 -25.56 3.18
CA LYS A 172 -7.61 -26.87 3.15
C LYS A 172 -7.94 -27.53 1.81
N ASN A 173 -6.92 -27.93 1.07
CA ASN A 173 -7.04 -28.82 -0.08
C ASN A 173 -7.56 -30.19 0.38
#